data_4d0547beed3b3ed4a143c01d176bd45f
#
_entry.id   4d0547beed3b3ed4a143c01d176bd45f
#
_cell.length_a   1.000
_cell.length_b   1.000
_cell.length_c   1.000
_cell.angle_alpha   90.00
_cell.angle_beta   90.00
_cell.angle_gamma   90.00
#
_symmetry.space_group_name_H-M   'P 1'
#
loop_
_entity.id
_entity.type
_entity.pdbx_description
1 polymer ?
#
loop_
_entity_poly.entity_id
_entity_poly.type
_entity_poly.pdbx_seq_one_letter_code
_entity_poly.pdbx_strand_id
1 'polypeptide(L)'
;IKTYLPPLFKINSNVIITALMYSIIFILTVCAYKFLSGTKPRFTLCLFYSLICTASFFVINLFLRKFLNYSNYNFIYGAISTLIIMMFTVFIFFYLFLFCAQMIYVSQFFNILLQSEIYLLPEYDSKNFMGILKRILFINPSVIQTEENTVHCKKDSILYDVGDDSNFVYYLKHGTVCEISEKTIVYFDQGDFFGEVDSILKKSRNSCIKAISDCEIIKIPAEEFNNLILQNPRAASKALSKVSSYAASIYGLNSDYML
;
A
#
# COMPACT_ATOMS: atom_id res chain seq x y z
N ILE A 1 61.07 -4.80 27.59
CA ILE A 1 59.70 -5.16 27.99
C ILE A 1 58.89 -5.24 26.71
N LYS A 2 58.82 -6.45 26.07
CA LYS A 2 57.88 -6.72 24.94
C LYS A 2 56.51 -6.98 25.52
N THR A 3 55.61 -6.01 25.41
CA THR A 3 54.20 -6.11 25.76
C THR A 3 53.59 -7.11 24.77
N TYR A 4 53.23 -8.31 25.25
CA TYR A 4 52.42 -9.30 24.55
C TYR A 4 50.97 -8.76 24.48
N LEU A 5 50.60 -8.09 23.37
CA LEU A 5 49.20 -7.95 23.01
C LEU A 5 48.78 -9.25 22.31
N PRO A 6 47.61 -9.81 22.69
CA PRO A 6 47.12 -11.03 22.07
C PRO A 6 46.85 -10.83 20.58
N PRO A 7 47.08 -11.85 19.71
CA PRO A 7 47.02 -11.74 18.25
C PRO A 7 45.61 -11.51 17.66
N LEU A 8 44.58 -11.27 18.48
CA LEU A 8 43.19 -11.07 18.10
C LEU A 8 42.90 -9.69 17.50
N PHE A 9 43.80 -8.73 17.50
CA PHE A 9 43.57 -7.36 17.03
C PHE A 9 44.44 -6.91 15.83
N LYS A 10 44.94 -7.85 14.99
CA LYS A 10 45.41 -7.49 13.64
C LYS A 10 44.23 -7.35 12.68
N ILE A 11 43.29 -6.49 13.00
CA ILE A 11 42.23 -6.08 12.05
C ILE A 11 42.95 -5.24 10.98
N ASN A 12 42.92 -5.74 9.75
CA ASN A 12 43.52 -5.09 8.60
C ASN A 12 42.91 -3.68 8.47
N SER A 13 43.73 -2.63 8.47
CA SER A 13 43.28 -1.22 8.43
C SER A 13 42.26 -0.97 7.32
N ASN A 14 42.37 -1.69 6.21
CA ASN A 14 41.41 -1.61 5.09
C ASN A 14 39.99 -2.11 5.46
N VAL A 15 39.87 -3.08 6.37
CA VAL A 15 38.56 -3.59 6.83
C VAL A 15 37.90 -2.57 7.73
N ILE A 16 38.65 -1.89 8.61
CA ILE A 16 38.13 -0.84 9.47
C ILE A 16 37.61 0.34 8.65
N ILE A 17 38.39 0.80 7.67
CA ILE A 17 38.01 1.92 6.81
C ILE A 17 36.72 1.57 6.02
N THR A 18 36.65 0.36 5.47
CA THR A 18 35.47 -0.11 4.74
C THR A 18 34.24 -0.16 5.67
N ALA A 19 34.38 -0.70 6.87
CA ALA A 19 33.29 -0.77 7.84
C ALA A 19 32.80 0.63 8.26
N LEU A 20 33.70 1.58 8.46
CA LEU A 20 33.35 2.97 8.75
C LEU A 20 32.58 3.63 7.61
N MET A 21 33.01 3.44 6.36
CA MET A 21 32.31 3.97 5.18
C MET A 21 30.88 3.45 5.07
N TYR A 22 30.66 2.14 5.24
CA TYR A 22 29.31 1.57 5.21
C TYR A 22 28.47 1.96 6.42
N SER A 23 29.06 2.17 7.60
CA SER A 23 28.35 2.70 8.76
C SER A 23 27.85 4.13 8.53
N ILE A 24 28.63 4.98 7.87
CA ILE A 24 28.22 6.34 7.49
C ILE A 24 27.07 6.29 6.50
N ILE A 25 27.17 5.44 5.47
CA ILE A 25 26.08 5.25 4.49
C ILE A 25 24.79 4.79 5.18
N PHE A 26 24.90 3.84 6.12
CA PHE A 26 23.77 3.35 6.90
C PHE A 26 23.10 4.47 7.70
N ILE A 27 23.86 5.28 8.43
CA ILE A 27 23.33 6.39 9.21
C ILE A 27 22.65 7.42 8.30
N LEU A 28 23.29 7.76 7.17
CA LEU A 28 22.73 8.71 6.20
C LEU A 28 21.41 8.20 5.60
N THR A 29 21.32 6.90 5.25
CA THR A 29 20.08 6.32 4.71
C THR A 29 18.98 6.27 5.76
N VAL A 30 19.26 5.95 7.04
CA VAL A 30 18.28 6.02 8.13
C VAL A 30 17.74 7.44 8.28
N CYS A 31 18.65 8.43 8.34
CA CYS A 31 18.27 9.84 8.44
C CYS A 31 17.43 10.29 7.25
N ALA A 32 17.84 9.92 6.03
CA ALA A 32 17.12 10.26 4.82
C ALA A 32 15.69 9.68 4.83
N TYR A 33 15.52 8.40 5.14
CA TYR A 33 14.18 7.79 5.20
C TYR A 33 13.31 8.38 6.30
N LYS A 34 13.89 8.78 7.43
CA LYS A 34 13.13 9.37 8.54
C LYS A 34 12.73 10.82 8.31
N PHE A 35 13.64 11.64 7.79
CA PHE A 35 13.46 13.09 7.72
C PHE A 35 12.99 13.59 6.35
N LEU A 36 13.40 12.94 5.24
CA LEU A 36 12.97 13.33 3.89
C LEU A 36 11.60 12.75 3.51
N SER A 37 11.15 11.68 4.19
CA SER A 37 9.83 11.12 3.91
C SER A 37 8.73 11.99 4.50
N GLY A 38 7.85 12.53 3.68
CA GLY A 38 6.68 13.31 4.12
C GLY A 38 5.67 12.51 4.96
N THR A 39 5.76 11.18 4.96
CA THR A 39 4.81 10.26 5.60
C THR A 39 5.15 9.87 7.04
N LYS A 40 6.24 10.43 7.62
CA LYS A 40 6.71 10.15 8.98
C LYS A 40 6.74 8.65 9.34
N PRO A 41 7.53 7.83 8.64
CA PRO A 41 7.54 6.38 8.83
C PRO A 41 7.97 5.97 10.24
N ARG A 42 7.57 4.76 10.66
CA ARG A 42 8.00 4.17 11.93
C ARG A 42 9.51 3.98 11.92
N PHE A 43 10.20 4.38 12.98
CA PHE A 43 11.67 4.31 13.06
C PHE A 43 12.22 2.89 12.84
N THR A 44 11.54 1.88 13.35
CA THR A 44 11.90 0.46 13.16
C THR A 44 11.92 0.04 11.69
N LEU A 45 10.95 0.50 10.88
CA LEU A 45 10.93 0.24 9.44
C LEU A 45 12.09 0.92 8.73
N CYS A 46 12.39 2.18 9.08
CA CYS A 46 13.53 2.90 8.51
C CYS A 46 14.85 2.16 8.79
N LEU A 47 15.05 1.68 10.03
CA LEU A 47 16.23 0.93 10.44
C LEU A 47 16.37 -0.38 9.65
N PHE A 48 15.30 -1.15 9.55
CA PHE A 48 15.28 -2.43 8.85
C PHE A 48 15.58 -2.27 7.35
N TYR A 49 14.91 -1.35 6.66
CA TYR A 49 15.14 -1.14 5.24
C TYR A 49 16.45 -0.43 4.92
N SER A 50 16.99 0.41 5.82
CA SER A 50 18.34 0.95 5.68
C SER A 50 19.41 -0.15 5.78
N LEU A 51 19.20 -1.12 6.66
CA LEU A 51 20.10 -2.26 6.77
C LEU A 51 20.07 -3.11 5.49
N ILE A 52 18.89 -3.40 4.95
CA ILE A 52 18.75 -4.12 3.67
C ILE A 52 19.42 -3.34 2.53
N CYS A 53 19.19 -2.02 2.44
CA CYS A 53 19.78 -1.17 1.41
C CYS A 53 21.30 -1.20 1.46
N THR A 54 21.88 -1.01 2.65
CA THR A 54 23.33 -0.98 2.85
C THR A 54 23.97 -2.36 2.61
N ALA A 55 23.33 -3.42 3.08
CA ALA A 55 23.79 -4.79 2.86
C ALA A 55 23.76 -5.18 1.37
N SER A 56 22.65 -4.86 0.67
CA SER A 56 22.51 -5.11 -0.77
C SER A 56 23.57 -4.33 -1.57
N PHE A 57 23.80 -3.07 -1.21
CA PHE A 57 24.83 -2.25 -1.84
C PHE A 57 26.24 -2.82 -1.61
N PHE A 58 26.53 -3.30 -0.40
CA PHE A 58 27.80 -3.98 -0.09
C PHE A 58 27.99 -5.22 -0.97
N VAL A 59 26.99 -6.11 -1.05
CA VAL A 59 27.06 -7.34 -1.86
C VAL A 59 27.27 -7.01 -3.34
N ILE A 60 26.55 -6.04 -3.88
CA ILE A 60 26.72 -5.63 -5.28
C ILE A 60 28.11 -5.07 -5.54
N ASN A 61 28.66 -4.25 -4.63
CA ASN A 61 30.04 -3.76 -4.76
C ASN A 61 31.08 -4.87 -4.71
N LEU A 62 30.89 -5.91 -3.87
CA LEU A 62 31.76 -7.08 -3.87
C LEU A 62 31.71 -7.82 -5.22
N PHE A 63 30.51 -7.98 -5.77
CA PHE A 63 30.31 -8.60 -7.07
C PHE A 63 30.99 -7.80 -8.18
N LEU A 64 30.77 -6.48 -8.24
CA LEU A 64 31.40 -5.60 -9.22
C LEU A 64 32.93 -5.66 -9.15
N ARG A 65 33.53 -5.63 -7.95
CA ARG A 65 34.98 -5.75 -7.77
C ARG A 65 35.55 -7.08 -8.27
N LYS A 66 34.79 -8.19 -8.12
CA LYS A 66 35.22 -9.52 -8.58
C LYS A 66 35.10 -9.66 -10.10
N PHE A 67 34.08 -9.08 -10.71
CA PHE A 67 33.86 -9.19 -12.16
C PHE A 67 34.68 -8.18 -12.97
N LEU A 68 34.89 -6.97 -12.45
CA LEU A 68 35.65 -5.92 -13.11
C LEU A 68 37.14 -6.03 -12.74
N ASN A 69 37.88 -6.74 -13.57
CA ASN A 69 39.33 -6.94 -13.38
C ASN A 69 40.09 -5.69 -13.87
N TYR A 70 40.34 -4.74 -12.95
CA TYR A 70 40.95 -3.42 -13.24
C TYR A 70 42.37 -3.46 -13.84
N SER A 71 43.07 -4.64 -13.78
CA SER A 71 44.48 -4.72 -14.13
C SER A 71 44.79 -4.83 -15.64
N ASN A 72 43.78 -5.04 -16.49
CA ASN A 72 43.97 -5.32 -17.92
C ASN A 72 43.66 -4.15 -18.84
N TYR A 73 43.35 -2.95 -18.32
CA TYR A 73 43.03 -1.82 -19.17
C TYR A 73 44.23 -0.88 -19.38
N ASN A 74 44.49 -0.51 -20.64
CA ASN A 74 45.46 0.51 -21.01
C ASN A 74 45.13 1.83 -20.34
N PHE A 75 46.14 2.65 -20.01
CA PHE A 75 46.00 3.87 -19.18
C PHE A 75 44.86 4.84 -19.64
N ILE A 76 44.69 5.03 -20.94
CA ILE A 76 43.66 5.94 -21.48
C ILE A 76 42.25 5.34 -21.37
N TYR A 77 42.07 4.08 -21.75
CA TYR A 77 40.78 3.38 -21.63
C TYR A 77 40.44 3.08 -20.17
N GLY A 78 41.42 2.93 -19.29
CA GLY A 78 41.23 2.70 -17.87
C GLY A 78 40.60 3.88 -17.16
N ALA A 79 40.94 5.15 -17.50
CA ALA A 79 40.34 6.34 -16.93
C ALA A 79 38.86 6.46 -17.28
N ILE A 80 38.49 6.26 -18.55
CA ILE A 80 37.10 6.31 -19.03
C ILE A 80 36.28 5.17 -18.41
N SER A 81 36.83 3.96 -18.38
CA SER A 81 36.19 2.79 -17.76
C SER A 81 35.92 3.03 -16.29
N THR A 82 36.87 3.58 -15.53
CA THR A 82 36.70 3.91 -14.11
C THR A 82 35.58 4.92 -13.88
N LEU A 83 35.49 5.93 -14.72
CA LEU A 83 34.43 6.94 -14.65
C LEU A 83 33.04 6.31 -14.91
N ILE A 84 32.93 5.46 -15.92
CA ILE A 84 31.68 4.73 -16.23
C ILE A 84 31.27 3.85 -15.05
N ILE A 85 32.20 3.09 -14.47
CA ILE A 85 31.93 2.22 -13.32
C ILE A 85 31.51 3.05 -12.11
N MET A 86 32.15 4.19 -11.88
CA MET A 86 31.76 5.09 -10.80
C MET A 86 30.32 5.60 -10.97
N MET A 87 29.98 6.07 -12.18
CA MET A 87 28.61 6.51 -12.50
C MET A 87 27.59 5.37 -12.31
N PHE A 88 27.95 4.17 -12.77
CA PHE A 88 27.08 2.99 -12.61
C PHE A 88 26.89 2.58 -11.14
N THR A 89 27.94 2.67 -10.32
CA THR A 89 27.85 2.42 -8.88
C THR A 89 26.93 3.42 -8.17
N VAL A 90 27.03 4.70 -8.51
CA VAL A 90 26.13 5.75 -8.00
C VAL A 90 24.70 5.50 -8.43
N PHE A 91 24.48 5.14 -9.70
CA PHE A 91 23.15 4.79 -10.20
C PHE A 91 22.52 3.63 -9.43
N ILE A 92 23.28 2.54 -9.22
CA ILE A 92 22.80 1.39 -8.45
C ILE A 92 22.46 1.78 -7.01
N PHE A 93 23.29 2.61 -6.37
CA PHE A 93 23.01 3.09 -5.03
C PHE A 93 21.66 3.83 -4.95
N PHE A 94 21.41 4.78 -5.84
CA PHE A 94 20.15 5.52 -5.87
C PHE A 94 18.96 4.63 -6.22
N TYR A 95 19.13 3.66 -7.12
CA TYR A 95 18.10 2.69 -7.44
C TYR A 95 17.68 1.87 -6.21
N LEU A 96 18.65 1.32 -5.48
CA LEU A 96 18.40 0.59 -4.22
C LEU A 96 17.78 1.49 -3.16
N PHE A 97 18.28 2.71 -3.03
CA PHE A 97 17.74 3.69 -2.09
C PHE A 97 16.28 3.99 -2.35
N LEU A 98 15.89 4.30 -3.59
CA LEU A 98 14.50 4.55 -3.95
C LEU A 98 13.63 3.31 -3.81
N PHE A 99 14.14 2.14 -4.19
CA PHE A 99 13.43 0.88 -4.01
C PHE A 99 13.11 0.61 -2.53
N CYS A 100 14.08 0.76 -1.64
CA CYS A 100 13.85 0.60 -0.20
C CYS A 100 12.89 1.67 0.37
N ALA A 101 12.97 2.91 -0.12
CA ALA A 101 12.00 3.96 0.24
C ALA A 101 10.57 3.57 -0.14
N GLN A 102 10.38 3.01 -1.35
CA GLN A 102 9.09 2.50 -1.79
C GLN A 102 8.59 1.33 -0.93
N MET A 103 9.49 0.43 -0.54
CA MET A 103 9.15 -0.69 0.35
C MET A 103 8.74 -0.22 1.76
N ILE A 104 9.36 0.84 2.30
CA ILE A 104 8.94 1.46 3.55
C ILE A 104 7.51 1.97 3.44
N TYR A 105 7.19 2.69 2.36
CA TYR A 105 5.85 3.22 2.10
C TYR A 105 4.82 2.08 2.02
N VAL A 106 5.08 1.07 1.19
CA VAL A 106 4.20 -0.09 1.06
C VAL A 106 3.99 -0.81 2.40
N SER A 107 5.07 -1.04 3.17
CA SER A 107 4.96 -1.73 4.47
C SER A 107 4.19 -0.92 5.50
N GLN A 108 4.28 0.40 5.47
CA GLN A 108 3.56 1.27 6.39
C GLN A 108 2.07 1.34 6.08
N PHE A 109 1.71 1.39 4.81
CA PHE A 109 0.34 1.58 4.34
C PHE A 109 -0.28 0.31 3.74
N PHE A 110 0.32 -0.85 4.01
CA PHE A 110 -0.08 -2.12 3.39
C PHE A 110 -1.58 -2.39 3.52
N ASN A 111 -2.14 -2.24 4.72
CA ASN A 111 -3.56 -2.49 4.96
C ASN A 111 -4.46 -1.54 4.18
N ILE A 112 -4.10 -0.24 4.14
CA ILE A 112 -4.88 0.76 3.41
C ILE A 112 -4.79 0.54 1.90
N LEU A 113 -3.60 0.20 1.40
CA LEU A 113 -3.41 -0.13 -0.02
C LEU A 113 -4.21 -1.37 -0.41
N LEU A 114 -4.22 -2.39 0.44
CA LEU A 114 -4.99 -3.60 0.22
C LEU A 114 -6.51 -3.33 0.22
N GLN A 115 -7.01 -2.56 1.19
CA GLN A 115 -8.41 -2.15 1.26
C GLN A 115 -8.83 -1.35 0.01
N SER A 116 -7.95 -0.46 -0.47
CA SER A 116 -8.24 0.33 -1.67
C SER A 116 -8.31 -0.52 -2.94
N GLU A 117 -7.47 -1.53 -3.07
CA GLU A 117 -7.53 -2.48 -4.20
C GLU A 117 -8.80 -3.34 -4.12
N ILE A 118 -9.24 -3.76 -2.92
CA ILE A 118 -10.50 -4.49 -2.73
C ILE A 118 -11.69 -3.59 -3.13
N TYR A 119 -11.68 -2.32 -2.74
CA TYR A 119 -12.74 -1.36 -3.12
C TYR A 119 -12.84 -1.16 -4.64
N LEU A 120 -11.72 -1.24 -5.36
CA LEU A 120 -11.67 -1.08 -6.83
C LEU A 120 -11.96 -2.37 -7.60
N LEU A 121 -11.95 -3.54 -6.94
CA LEU A 121 -12.13 -4.85 -7.59
C LEU A 121 -13.37 -4.97 -8.50
N PRO A 122 -14.56 -4.46 -8.14
CA PRO A 122 -15.75 -4.54 -9.00
C PRO A 122 -15.60 -3.83 -10.35
N GLU A 123 -14.67 -2.86 -10.47
CA GLU A 123 -14.42 -2.12 -11.72
C GLU A 123 -13.48 -2.83 -12.68
N TYR A 124 -12.70 -3.82 -12.20
CA TYR A 124 -11.79 -4.55 -13.07
C TYR A 124 -12.55 -5.57 -13.93
N ASP A 125 -12.56 -5.32 -15.22
CA ASP A 125 -13.15 -6.20 -16.22
C ASP A 125 -12.59 -7.64 -16.06
N SER A 126 -13.48 -8.61 -15.87
CA SER A 126 -13.14 -10.01 -15.59
C SER A 126 -12.40 -10.71 -16.73
N LYS A 127 -12.26 -10.07 -17.89
CA LYS A 127 -11.60 -10.61 -19.09
C LYS A 127 -10.08 -10.49 -19.09
N ASN A 128 -9.50 -9.62 -18.27
CA ASN A 128 -8.04 -9.45 -18.20
C ASN A 128 -7.42 -10.41 -17.19
N PHE A 129 -6.36 -11.11 -17.61
CA PHE A 129 -5.56 -12.01 -16.73
C PHE A 129 -5.17 -11.35 -15.40
N MET A 130 -4.81 -10.05 -15.44
CA MET A 130 -4.46 -9.27 -14.25
C MET A 130 -5.68 -9.03 -13.34
N GLY A 131 -6.88 -8.88 -13.90
CA GLY A 131 -8.14 -8.78 -13.14
C GLY A 131 -8.49 -10.09 -12.44
N ILE A 132 -8.32 -11.23 -13.14
CA ILE A 132 -8.51 -12.56 -12.56
C ILE A 132 -7.53 -12.83 -11.44
N LEU A 133 -6.24 -12.50 -11.64
CA LEU A 133 -5.19 -12.67 -10.63
C LEU A 133 -5.46 -11.81 -9.39
N LYS A 134 -5.84 -10.55 -9.57
CA LYS A 134 -6.25 -9.65 -8.47
C LYS A 134 -7.45 -10.22 -7.72
N ARG A 135 -8.46 -10.71 -8.43
CA ARG A 135 -9.65 -11.30 -7.82
C ARG A 135 -9.30 -12.53 -6.97
N ILE A 136 -8.43 -13.41 -7.45
CA ILE A 136 -7.97 -14.60 -6.71
C ILE A 136 -7.16 -14.20 -5.46
N LEU A 137 -6.29 -13.19 -5.57
CA LEU A 137 -5.45 -12.74 -4.47
C LEU A 137 -6.23 -11.99 -3.37
N PHE A 138 -7.29 -11.24 -3.76
CA PHE A 138 -8.00 -10.34 -2.85
C PHE A 138 -9.40 -10.84 -2.43
N ILE A 139 -9.88 -11.98 -2.96
CA ILE A 139 -11.18 -12.59 -2.58
C ILE A 139 -11.22 -12.99 -1.08
N ASN A 140 -10.08 -13.15 -0.43
CA ASN A 140 -10.05 -13.51 0.98
C ASN A 140 -9.47 -12.37 1.83
N PRO A 141 -10.28 -11.37 2.20
CA PRO A 141 -9.81 -10.18 2.91
C PRO A 141 -9.54 -10.44 4.39
N SER A 142 -8.74 -11.47 4.70
CA SER A 142 -8.33 -11.79 6.08
C SER A 142 -7.65 -10.62 6.81
N VAL A 143 -7.17 -9.62 6.06
CA VAL A 143 -6.53 -8.41 6.61
C VAL A 143 -7.55 -7.38 7.09
N ILE A 144 -8.77 -7.38 6.54
CA ILE A 144 -9.88 -6.48 6.96
C ILE A 144 -10.72 -7.17 8.04
N GLN A 145 -10.66 -8.50 8.08
CA GLN A 145 -11.48 -9.30 8.97
C GLN A 145 -10.86 -9.34 10.37
N THR A 146 -11.48 -8.61 11.29
CA THR A 146 -11.34 -8.80 12.72
C THR A 146 -12.66 -9.40 13.23
N GLU A 147 -12.64 -10.32 14.20
CA GLU A 147 -13.88 -10.89 14.77
C GLU A 147 -14.83 -9.79 15.27
N GLU A 148 -14.30 -8.68 15.77
CA GLU A 148 -15.06 -7.52 16.24
C GLU A 148 -15.77 -6.75 15.11
N ASN A 149 -15.28 -6.83 13.86
CA ASN A 149 -15.80 -6.05 12.72
C ASN A 149 -16.72 -6.88 11.82
N THR A 150 -16.91 -8.16 12.09
CA THR A 150 -17.70 -9.06 11.25
C THR A 150 -19.12 -9.19 11.81
N VAL A 151 -20.12 -8.97 10.97
CA VAL A 151 -21.55 -9.11 11.30
C VAL A 151 -22.14 -10.21 10.47
N HIS A 152 -22.78 -11.16 11.12
CA HIS A 152 -23.55 -12.21 10.48
C HIS A 152 -25.03 -11.82 10.48
N CYS A 153 -25.58 -11.65 9.29
CA CYS A 153 -26.99 -11.34 9.08
C CYS A 153 -27.71 -12.55 8.53
N LYS A 154 -28.81 -12.93 9.15
CA LYS A 154 -29.69 -13.97 8.62
C LYS A 154 -30.57 -13.39 7.52
N LYS A 155 -31.03 -14.26 6.61
CA LYS A 155 -32.01 -13.89 5.61
C LYS A 155 -33.18 -13.10 6.23
N ASP A 156 -33.63 -12.08 5.50
CA ASP A 156 -34.71 -11.15 5.89
C ASP A 156 -34.40 -10.20 7.07
N SER A 157 -33.20 -10.24 7.66
CA SER A 157 -32.80 -9.27 8.69
C SER A 157 -32.46 -7.90 8.07
N ILE A 158 -32.73 -6.83 8.81
CA ILE A 158 -32.35 -5.46 8.47
C ILE A 158 -31.00 -5.16 9.12
N LEU A 159 -30.07 -4.63 8.33
CA LEU A 159 -28.73 -4.25 8.79
C LEU A 159 -28.74 -2.83 9.35
N TYR A 160 -29.37 -1.91 8.65
CA TYR A 160 -29.64 -0.54 9.09
C TYR A 160 -30.90 0.00 8.39
N ASP A 161 -31.53 1.00 8.98
CA ASP A 161 -32.74 1.61 8.48
C ASP A 161 -32.56 3.12 8.23
N VAL A 162 -33.54 3.71 7.57
CA VAL A 162 -33.56 5.14 7.28
C VAL A 162 -33.50 5.93 8.59
N GLY A 163 -32.58 6.90 8.65
CA GLY A 163 -32.34 7.75 9.82
C GLY A 163 -31.25 7.28 10.76
N ASP A 164 -30.74 6.06 10.60
CA ASP A 164 -29.63 5.54 11.38
C ASP A 164 -28.33 6.33 11.11
N ASP A 165 -27.36 6.21 12.01
CA ASP A 165 -26.04 6.84 11.88
C ASP A 165 -25.20 6.17 10.77
N SER A 166 -24.46 6.98 10.03
CA SER A 166 -23.60 6.52 8.93
C SER A 166 -22.10 6.35 9.31
N ASN A 167 -21.85 5.92 10.55
CA ASN A 167 -20.49 5.79 11.10
C ASN A 167 -19.66 4.66 10.48
N PHE A 168 -20.27 3.80 9.67
CA PHE A 168 -19.63 2.64 9.07
C PHE A 168 -19.92 2.56 7.57
N VAL A 169 -18.94 2.06 6.82
CA VAL A 169 -19.08 1.54 5.46
C VAL A 169 -19.04 0.02 5.53
N TYR A 170 -19.77 -0.65 4.68
CA TYR A 170 -19.95 -2.09 4.72
C TYR A 170 -19.36 -2.74 3.48
N TYR A 171 -18.70 -3.88 3.68
CA TYR A 171 -18.21 -4.76 2.62
C TYR A 171 -18.91 -6.11 2.71
N LEU A 172 -19.52 -6.55 1.62
CA LEU A 172 -20.23 -7.84 1.56
C LEU A 172 -19.24 -8.96 1.24
N LYS A 173 -18.87 -9.73 2.26
CA LYS A 173 -17.95 -10.86 2.11
C LYS A 173 -18.65 -12.08 1.53
N HIS A 174 -19.90 -12.35 1.93
CA HIS A 174 -20.71 -13.45 1.44
C HIS A 174 -22.20 -13.09 1.50
N GLY A 175 -22.97 -13.61 0.55
CA GLY A 175 -24.41 -13.41 0.46
C GLY A 175 -24.83 -12.32 -0.51
N THR A 176 -26.09 -11.91 -0.42
CA THR A 176 -26.71 -10.86 -1.24
C THR A 176 -27.56 -9.98 -0.34
N VAL A 177 -27.45 -8.66 -0.46
CA VAL A 177 -28.28 -7.68 0.24
C VAL A 177 -28.99 -6.77 -0.75
N CYS A 178 -30.13 -6.21 -0.38
CA CYS A 178 -30.79 -5.18 -1.15
C CYS A 178 -30.90 -3.87 -0.37
N GLU A 179 -30.62 -2.79 -1.06
CA GLU A 179 -30.88 -1.42 -0.63
C GLU A 179 -32.25 -0.99 -1.12
N ILE A 180 -33.08 -0.58 -0.21
CA ILE A 180 -34.43 -0.11 -0.47
C ILE A 180 -34.47 1.38 -0.14
N SER A 181 -34.60 2.22 -1.15
CA SER A 181 -34.85 3.64 -1.02
C SER A 181 -36.26 4.00 -1.52
N GLU A 182 -36.71 5.23 -1.33
CA GLU A 182 -38.05 5.65 -1.76
C GLU A 182 -38.35 5.44 -3.25
N LYS A 183 -37.30 5.43 -4.12
CA LYS A 183 -37.48 5.40 -5.58
C LYS A 183 -36.84 4.17 -6.24
N THR A 184 -35.93 3.49 -5.59
CA THR A 184 -35.11 2.44 -6.22
C THR A 184 -34.82 1.29 -5.26
N ILE A 185 -34.68 0.10 -5.84
CA ILE A 185 -34.15 -1.07 -5.16
C ILE A 185 -32.86 -1.46 -5.89
N VAL A 186 -31.75 -1.51 -5.15
CA VAL A 186 -30.44 -1.89 -5.68
C VAL A 186 -29.97 -3.15 -4.96
N TYR A 187 -29.41 -4.09 -5.70
CA TYR A 187 -28.87 -5.34 -5.17
C TYR A 187 -27.34 -5.25 -5.11
N PHE A 188 -26.78 -5.72 -4.02
CA PHE A 188 -25.33 -5.85 -3.83
C PHE A 188 -24.99 -7.33 -3.66
N ASP A 189 -23.97 -7.76 -4.39
CA ASP A 189 -23.47 -9.13 -4.35
C ASP A 189 -22.11 -9.19 -3.64
N GLN A 190 -21.61 -10.41 -3.46
CA GLN A 190 -20.33 -10.68 -2.85
C GLN A 190 -19.19 -9.85 -3.51
N GLY A 191 -18.46 -9.09 -2.70
CA GLY A 191 -17.38 -8.21 -3.15
C GLY A 191 -17.76 -6.74 -3.24
N ASP A 192 -19.03 -6.41 -3.08
CA ASP A 192 -19.51 -5.02 -3.17
C ASP A 192 -19.37 -4.27 -1.85
N PHE A 193 -19.17 -2.95 -1.99
CA PHE A 193 -19.24 -1.99 -0.89
C PHE A 193 -20.55 -1.23 -0.96
N PHE A 194 -21.15 -0.99 0.19
CA PHE A 194 -22.40 -0.22 0.30
C PHE A 194 -22.41 0.67 1.55
N GLY A 195 -23.29 1.67 1.54
CA GLY A 195 -23.43 2.65 2.62
C GLY A 195 -22.29 3.68 2.68
N GLU A 196 -21.42 3.73 1.66
CA GLU A 196 -20.30 4.67 1.62
C GLU A 196 -20.72 6.11 1.33
N VAL A 197 -21.77 6.33 0.54
CA VAL A 197 -22.20 7.68 0.14
C VAL A 197 -22.65 8.50 1.35
N ASP A 198 -23.52 7.95 2.18
CA ASP A 198 -23.99 8.62 3.40
C ASP A 198 -22.84 8.85 4.39
N SER A 199 -21.92 7.89 4.50
CA SER A 199 -20.73 8.00 5.37
C SER A 199 -19.79 9.12 4.92
N ILE A 200 -19.54 9.25 3.60
CA ILE A 200 -18.72 10.33 3.03
C ILE A 200 -19.38 11.69 3.25
N LEU A 201 -20.69 11.77 3.04
CA LEU A 201 -21.48 13.00 3.21
C LEU A 201 -21.77 13.34 4.67
N LYS A 202 -21.44 12.44 5.62
CA LYS A 202 -21.75 12.57 7.05
C LYS A 202 -23.23 12.87 7.30
N LYS A 203 -24.10 12.18 6.58
CA LYS A 203 -25.58 12.28 6.71
C LYS A 203 -26.11 10.99 7.31
N SER A 204 -27.29 11.06 7.94
CA SER A 204 -28.02 9.86 8.35
C SER A 204 -28.35 8.98 7.16
N ARG A 205 -28.57 7.70 7.40
CA ARG A 205 -28.95 6.73 6.37
C ARG A 205 -30.20 7.15 5.63
N ASN A 206 -30.15 7.09 4.33
CA ASN A 206 -31.22 7.53 3.42
C ASN A 206 -31.98 6.34 2.81
N SER A 207 -31.53 5.13 3.12
CA SER A 207 -32.08 3.88 2.63
C SER A 207 -32.02 2.81 3.72
N CYS A 208 -32.82 1.75 3.54
CA CYS A 208 -32.82 0.57 4.38
C CYS A 208 -32.05 -0.56 3.66
N ILE A 209 -31.16 -1.26 4.36
CA ILE A 209 -30.48 -2.47 3.83
C ILE A 209 -31.09 -3.71 4.47
N LYS A 210 -31.59 -4.60 3.59
CA LYS A 210 -32.17 -5.89 3.95
C LYS A 210 -31.35 -7.05 3.37
N ALA A 211 -31.07 -8.06 4.18
CA ALA A 211 -30.42 -9.28 3.74
C ALA A 211 -31.37 -10.18 2.95
N ILE A 212 -31.01 -10.55 1.72
CA ILE A 212 -31.77 -11.47 0.86
C ILE A 212 -31.42 -12.93 1.13
N SER A 213 -30.17 -13.17 1.50
CA SER A 213 -29.64 -14.47 1.91
C SER A 213 -28.96 -14.35 3.26
N ASP A 214 -28.46 -15.45 3.81
CA ASP A 214 -27.52 -15.38 4.93
C ASP A 214 -26.25 -14.69 4.49
N CYS A 215 -25.86 -13.62 5.20
CA CYS A 215 -24.77 -12.73 4.81
C CYS A 215 -23.68 -12.65 5.86
N GLU A 216 -22.44 -12.57 5.41
CA GLU A 216 -21.28 -12.19 6.20
C GLU A 216 -20.79 -10.82 5.73
N ILE A 217 -20.85 -9.81 6.61
CA ILE A 217 -20.61 -8.40 6.29
C ILE A 217 -19.50 -7.87 7.20
N ILE A 218 -18.55 -7.16 6.62
CA ILE A 218 -17.47 -6.51 7.37
C ILE A 218 -17.81 -5.03 7.52
N LYS A 219 -17.79 -4.53 8.76
CA LYS A 219 -17.95 -3.11 9.09
C LYS A 219 -16.58 -2.42 9.04
N ILE A 220 -16.50 -1.34 8.30
CA ILE A 220 -15.32 -0.49 8.18
C ILE A 220 -15.67 0.88 8.75
N PRO A 221 -14.96 1.38 9.77
CA PRO A 221 -15.19 2.72 10.29
C PRO A 221 -15.09 3.78 9.19
N ALA A 222 -15.99 4.76 9.18
CA ALA A 222 -16.02 5.81 8.16
C ALA A 222 -14.71 6.60 8.08
N GLU A 223 -14.00 6.78 9.21
CA GLU A 223 -12.68 7.44 9.23
C GLU A 223 -11.62 6.63 8.49
N GLU A 224 -11.58 5.31 8.66
CA GLU A 224 -10.66 4.44 7.94
C GLU A 224 -10.95 4.43 6.44
N PHE A 225 -12.22 4.38 6.07
CA PHE A 225 -12.63 4.45 4.68
C PHE A 225 -12.29 5.80 4.03
N ASN A 226 -12.48 6.90 4.74
CA ASN A 226 -12.08 8.24 4.27
C ASN A 226 -10.55 8.34 4.09
N ASN A 227 -9.76 7.78 5.00
CA ASN A 227 -8.31 7.73 4.86
C ASN A 227 -7.88 6.91 3.62
N LEU A 228 -8.58 5.83 3.32
CA LEU A 228 -8.38 5.03 2.11
C LEU A 228 -8.62 5.86 0.85
N ILE A 229 -9.72 6.60 0.79
CA ILE A 229 -10.06 7.48 -0.35
C ILE A 229 -8.99 8.56 -0.53
N LEU A 230 -8.57 9.23 0.56
CA LEU A 230 -7.57 10.31 0.50
C LEU A 230 -6.21 9.84 0.01
N GLN A 231 -5.85 8.58 0.25
CA GLN A 231 -4.54 8.04 -0.11
C GLN A 231 -4.50 7.37 -1.50
N ASN A 232 -5.64 7.07 -2.09
CA ASN A 232 -5.72 6.44 -3.41
C ASN A 232 -6.58 7.26 -4.39
N PRO A 233 -5.97 7.93 -5.39
CA PRO A 233 -6.71 8.77 -6.36
C PRO A 233 -7.79 8.01 -7.13
N ARG A 234 -7.60 6.72 -7.42
CA ARG A 234 -8.61 5.90 -8.12
C ARG A 234 -9.81 5.61 -7.22
N ALA A 235 -9.57 5.26 -5.95
CA ALA A 235 -10.63 5.08 -4.97
C ALA A 235 -11.41 6.38 -4.76
N ALA A 236 -10.71 7.53 -4.71
CA ALA A 236 -11.33 8.85 -4.64
C ALA A 236 -12.22 9.13 -5.85
N SER A 237 -11.75 8.86 -7.06
CA SER A 237 -12.54 9.04 -8.28
C SER A 237 -13.82 8.20 -8.28
N LYS A 238 -13.73 6.93 -7.87
CA LYS A 238 -14.87 6.02 -7.74
C LYS A 238 -15.88 6.52 -6.71
N ALA A 239 -15.42 6.88 -5.52
CA ALA A 239 -16.27 7.40 -4.46
C ALA A 239 -16.97 8.69 -4.90
N LEU A 240 -16.25 9.60 -5.57
CA LEU A 240 -16.79 10.84 -6.11
C LEU A 240 -17.84 10.59 -7.19
N SER A 241 -17.62 9.62 -8.08
CA SER A 241 -18.60 9.20 -9.08
C SER A 241 -19.90 8.72 -8.45
N LYS A 242 -19.83 7.89 -7.39
CA LYS A 242 -21.01 7.43 -6.66
C LYS A 242 -21.74 8.58 -5.96
N VAL A 243 -21.02 9.49 -5.31
CA VAL A 243 -21.61 10.69 -4.68
C VAL A 243 -22.29 11.58 -5.73
N SER A 244 -21.66 11.75 -6.89
CA SER A 244 -22.21 12.53 -8.01
C SER A 244 -23.49 11.90 -8.56
N SER A 245 -23.50 10.58 -8.77
CA SER A 245 -24.70 9.84 -9.22
C SER A 245 -25.85 9.96 -8.20
N TYR A 246 -25.52 9.88 -6.91
CA TYR A 246 -26.50 10.08 -5.84
C TYR A 246 -27.06 11.50 -5.84
N ALA A 247 -26.20 12.53 -5.98
CA ALA A 247 -26.66 13.91 -6.09
C ALA A 247 -27.58 14.12 -7.31
N ALA A 248 -27.22 13.55 -8.47
CA ALA A 248 -28.03 13.61 -9.67
C ALA A 248 -29.41 12.96 -9.46
N SER A 249 -29.49 11.85 -8.75
CA SER A 249 -30.77 11.17 -8.45
C SER A 249 -31.68 11.99 -7.55
N ILE A 250 -31.12 12.76 -6.60
CA ILE A 250 -31.90 13.66 -5.73
C ILE A 250 -32.45 14.87 -6.50
N TYR A 251 -31.61 15.49 -7.33
CA TYR A 251 -31.96 16.71 -8.05
C TYR A 251 -32.66 16.46 -9.38
N GLY A 252 -32.91 15.21 -9.77
CA GLY A 252 -33.60 14.85 -11.02
C GLY A 252 -32.80 15.24 -12.27
N LEU A 253 -31.48 15.40 -12.14
CA LEU A 253 -30.58 15.68 -13.26
C LEU A 253 -30.36 14.39 -14.05
N ASN A 254 -30.75 14.35 -15.31
CA ASN A 254 -30.49 13.22 -16.20
C ASN A 254 -28.99 12.98 -16.30
N SER A 255 -28.58 11.73 -16.18
CA SER A 255 -27.18 11.27 -16.28
C SER A 255 -26.51 11.50 -17.65
N ASP A 256 -27.24 12.00 -18.63
CA ASP A 256 -26.79 12.18 -20.02
C ASP A 256 -25.82 13.37 -20.24
N TYR A 257 -25.54 14.15 -19.18
CA TYR A 257 -24.64 15.31 -19.26
C TYR A 257 -23.29 15.13 -18.54
N MET A 258 -22.98 13.91 -18.06
CA MET A 258 -21.70 13.63 -17.37
C MET A 258 -20.86 12.62 -18.19
N LEU A 259 -20.33 13.05 -19.32
CA LEU A 259 -19.21 12.42 -20.04
C LEU A 259 -17.99 13.32 -19.96
#